data_99ec6a6d1dbcd8d1c2c6efa6d3743111
#
_entry.id   99ec6a6d1dbcd8d1c2c6efa6d3743111
#
_cell.length_a   1.000
_cell.length_b   1.000
_cell.length_c   1.000
_cell.angle_alpha   90.00
_cell.angle_beta   90.00
_cell.angle_gamma   90.00
#
_symmetry.space_group_name_H-M   'P 1'
#
loop_
_entity.id
_entity.type
_entity.pdbx_description
1 polymer ?
#
loop_
_entity_poly.entity_id
_entity_poly.type
_entity_poly.pdbx_seq_one_letter_code
_entity_poly.pdbx_strand_id
1 'polypeptide(L)'
;MDNDVLRRGKPTVHVQFGQAQALLAGDALQALAFELLVPEGAGIPDRVQAALCRLLARAAGAEGMAGGQAIDLASVGVALDEAQLRQMHRLKTGALLQASVAMGAACGSADAAGQAALARYGAALGLAFQVVDDILDVTQDSATLGKTAGKDAACDKPTYVSLLGLERARAHADALLGEALAALAASGLPDTRALHALAEMVVNRSN
;
A
#
# COMPACT_ATOMS: atom_id res chain seq x y z
N MET A 1 10.73 -0.20 11.75
CA MET A 1 10.08 -1.02 12.78
C MET A 1 10.42 -2.49 12.64
N ASP A 2 10.53 -3.02 11.44
CA ASP A 2 11.00 -4.40 11.23
C ASP A 2 12.51 -4.58 11.38
N ASN A 3 13.22 -3.50 11.66
CA ASN A 3 14.68 -3.46 11.85
C ASN A 3 15.47 -4.09 10.68
N ASP A 4 14.98 -3.94 9.46
CA ASP A 4 15.66 -4.43 8.26
C ASP A 4 16.98 -3.71 8.04
N VAL A 5 18.02 -4.47 7.73
CA VAL A 5 19.35 -3.92 7.44
C VAL A 5 19.50 -3.49 5.97
N LEU A 6 18.69 -4.07 5.08
CA LEU A 6 18.68 -3.77 3.65
C LEU A 6 17.27 -3.41 3.16
N ARG A 7 17.19 -2.50 2.20
CA ARG A 7 16.00 -2.19 1.43
C ARG A 7 16.38 -1.90 -0.01
N ARG A 8 15.81 -2.61 -0.99
CA ARG A 8 16.14 -2.50 -2.41
C ARG A 8 17.66 -2.68 -2.67
N GLY A 9 18.28 -3.64 -1.97
CA GLY A 9 19.70 -3.94 -2.05
C GLY A 9 20.64 -2.90 -1.43
N LYS A 10 20.11 -1.86 -0.75
CA LYS A 10 20.89 -0.82 -0.08
C LYS A 10 20.70 -0.87 1.43
N PRO A 11 21.71 -0.47 2.23
CA PRO A 11 21.54 -0.30 3.67
C PRO A 11 20.37 0.65 3.99
N THR A 12 19.58 0.30 4.99
CA THR A 12 18.51 1.18 5.48
C THR A 12 19.08 2.42 6.16
N VAL A 13 18.29 3.50 6.23
CA VAL A 13 18.75 4.80 6.74
C VAL A 13 19.29 4.68 8.17
N HIS A 14 18.64 3.88 9.04
CA HIS A 14 19.12 3.72 10.42
C HIS A 14 20.43 2.94 10.51
N VAL A 15 20.70 2.03 9.59
CA VAL A 15 21.98 1.31 9.51
C VAL A 15 23.10 2.22 9.00
N GLN A 16 22.79 3.02 7.97
CA GLN A 16 23.79 3.88 7.32
C GLN A 16 24.10 5.14 8.11
N PHE A 17 23.10 5.77 8.74
CA PHE A 17 23.20 7.12 9.33
C PHE A 17 22.78 7.19 10.80
N GLY A 18 22.31 6.10 11.39
CA GLY A 18 21.83 6.03 12.77
C GLY A 18 20.32 6.29 12.90
N GLN A 19 19.79 5.88 14.06
CA GLN A 19 18.34 5.89 14.35
C GLN A 19 17.76 7.31 14.39
N ALA A 20 18.47 8.27 14.98
CA ALA A 20 17.99 9.65 15.08
C ALA A 20 17.80 10.27 13.68
N GLN A 21 18.77 10.11 12.80
CA GLN A 21 18.70 10.59 11.42
C GLN A 21 17.60 9.90 10.63
N ALA A 22 17.38 8.60 10.85
CA ALA A 22 16.29 7.86 10.20
C ALA A 22 14.92 8.37 10.62
N LEU A 23 14.73 8.66 11.92
CA LEU A 23 13.49 9.25 12.43
C LEU A 23 13.24 10.63 11.82
N LEU A 24 14.21 11.53 11.93
CA LEU A 24 14.12 12.90 11.41
C LEU A 24 13.90 12.92 9.88
N ALA A 25 14.51 12.00 9.13
CA ALA A 25 14.26 11.87 7.70
C ALA A 25 12.81 11.48 7.40
N GLY A 26 12.23 10.57 8.19
CA GLY A 26 10.82 10.19 8.07
C GLY A 26 9.88 11.37 8.36
N ASP A 27 10.14 12.11 9.44
CA ASP A 27 9.38 13.31 9.83
C ASP A 27 9.45 14.41 8.76
N ALA A 28 10.64 14.65 8.22
CA ALA A 28 10.85 15.63 7.17
C ALA A 28 10.15 15.23 5.86
N LEU A 29 10.20 13.95 5.47
CA LEU A 29 9.50 13.44 4.28
C LEU A 29 7.99 13.54 4.44
N GLN A 30 7.45 13.30 5.63
CA GLN A 30 6.03 13.47 5.91
C GLN A 30 5.60 14.93 5.76
N ALA A 31 6.37 15.88 6.31
CA ALA A 31 6.11 17.31 6.15
C ALA A 31 6.19 17.75 4.67
N LEU A 32 7.25 17.33 3.97
CA LEU A 32 7.44 17.60 2.54
C LEU A 32 6.29 17.08 1.68
N ALA A 33 5.73 15.91 2.02
CA ALA A 33 4.59 15.37 1.29
C ALA A 33 3.38 16.30 1.31
N PHE A 34 3.10 16.97 2.45
CA PHE A 34 2.04 17.97 2.55
C PHE A 34 2.38 19.26 1.80
N GLU A 35 3.61 19.74 1.87
CA GLU A 35 4.08 20.91 1.11
C GLU A 35 3.88 20.71 -0.39
N LEU A 36 4.23 19.54 -0.93
CA LEU A 36 4.06 19.20 -2.35
C LEU A 36 2.60 19.12 -2.81
N LEU A 37 1.64 18.94 -1.90
CA LEU A 37 0.21 18.91 -2.23
C LEU A 37 -0.42 20.31 -2.29
N VAL A 38 0.27 21.34 -1.83
CA VAL A 38 -0.19 22.76 -1.84
C VAL A 38 0.85 23.66 -2.52
N PRO A 39 1.22 23.39 -3.79
CA PRO A 39 2.24 24.14 -4.48
C PRO A 39 1.75 25.58 -4.77
N GLU A 40 2.57 26.57 -4.45
CA GLU A 40 2.30 27.98 -4.77
C GLU A 40 2.26 28.19 -6.29
N GLY A 41 1.29 28.97 -6.76
CA GLY A 41 1.24 29.39 -8.15
C GLY A 41 0.92 28.33 -9.20
N ALA A 42 0.63 27.08 -8.80
CA ALA A 42 0.38 25.98 -9.74
C ALA A 42 -1.02 25.96 -10.37
N GLY A 43 -1.89 26.93 -10.06
CA GLY A 43 -3.25 26.99 -10.61
C GLY A 43 -4.19 25.87 -10.14
N ILE A 44 -3.79 25.10 -9.13
CA ILE A 44 -4.65 24.06 -8.53
C ILE A 44 -5.64 24.73 -7.57
N PRO A 45 -6.96 24.54 -7.73
CA PRO A 45 -7.95 25.16 -6.86
C PRO A 45 -7.75 24.79 -5.39
N ASP A 46 -7.88 25.73 -4.46
CA ASP A 46 -7.68 25.54 -3.02
C ASP A 46 -8.51 24.38 -2.45
N ARG A 47 -9.74 24.20 -2.95
CA ARG A 47 -10.60 23.06 -2.56
C ARG A 47 -9.98 21.71 -2.91
N VAL A 48 -9.26 21.62 -4.03
CA VAL A 48 -8.57 20.39 -4.45
C VAL A 48 -7.37 20.17 -3.53
N GLN A 49 -6.54 21.19 -3.32
CA GLN A 49 -5.39 21.12 -2.42
C GLN A 49 -5.80 20.68 -1.01
N ALA A 50 -6.87 21.27 -0.45
CA ALA A 50 -7.42 20.89 0.84
C ALA A 50 -7.92 19.42 0.86
N ALA A 51 -8.54 18.95 -0.24
CA ALA A 51 -8.97 17.56 -0.37
C ALA A 51 -7.77 16.59 -0.40
N LEU A 52 -6.71 16.93 -1.14
CA LEU A 52 -5.47 16.14 -1.21
C LEU A 52 -4.82 16.01 0.17
N CYS A 53 -4.65 17.13 0.89
CA CYS A 53 -4.10 17.13 2.25
C CYS A 53 -4.93 16.25 3.19
N ARG A 54 -6.25 16.35 3.15
CA ARG A 54 -7.14 15.54 3.99
C ARG A 54 -7.03 14.04 3.66
N LEU A 55 -6.97 13.68 2.36
CA LEU A 55 -6.81 12.29 1.92
C LEU A 55 -5.47 11.72 2.41
N LEU A 56 -4.37 12.45 2.26
CA LEU A 56 -3.06 12.02 2.75
C LEU A 56 -3.04 11.91 4.27
N ALA A 57 -3.56 12.90 5.00
CA ALA A 57 -3.58 12.91 6.47
C ALA A 57 -4.31 11.70 7.05
N ARG A 58 -5.47 11.35 6.49
CA ARG A 58 -6.22 10.16 6.92
C ARG A 58 -5.50 8.87 6.57
N ALA A 59 -4.96 8.78 5.36
CA ALA A 59 -4.29 7.57 4.88
C ALA A 59 -2.95 7.29 5.58
N ALA A 60 -2.22 8.32 5.98
CA ALA A 60 -0.97 8.17 6.72
C ALA A 60 -1.17 8.06 8.23
N GLY A 61 -2.27 8.58 8.76
CA GLY A 61 -2.56 8.71 10.18
C GLY A 61 -3.05 7.44 10.88
N ALA A 62 -3.68 7.63 12.04
CA ALA A 62 -4.18 6.56 12.90
C ALA A 62 -5.29 5.73 12.25
N GLU A 63 -6.12 6.32 11.39
CA GLU A 63 -7.14 5.62 10.60
C GLU A 63 -6.60 5.01 9.29
N GLY A 64 -5.28 5.03 9.10
CA GLY A 64 -4.57 4.54 7.92
C GLY A 64 -3.28 3.82 8.28
N MET A 65 -2.20 4.14 7.57
CA MET A 65 -0.93 3.42 7.62
C MET A 65 -0.35 3.33 9.04
N ALA A 66 -0.33 4.42 9.80
CA ALA A 66 0.23 4.40 11.16
C ALA A 66 -0.58 3.48 12.10
N GLY A 67 -1.92 3.52 12.03
CA GLY A 67 -2.77 2.61 12.79
C GLY A 67 -2.60 1.16 12.36
N GLY A 68 -2.52 0.89 11.06
CA GLY A 68 -2.25 -0.45 10.52
C GLY A 68 -0.89 -0.99 10.97
N GLN A 69 0.14 -0.15 10.99
CA GLN A 69 1.46 -0.51 11.50
C GLN A 69 1.44 -0.79 13.02
N ALA A 70 0.66 -0.04 13.78
CA ALA A 70 0.49 -0.31 15.22
C ALA A 70 -0.17 -1.66 15.47
N ILE A 71 -1.18 -2.03 14.66
CA ILE A 71 -1.82 -3.36 14.72
C ILE A 71 -0.80 -4.45 14.37
N ASP A 72 -0.02 -4.28 13.28
CA ASP A 72 1.01 -5.24 12.86
C ASP A 72 2.01 -5.52 13.98
N LEU A 73 2.53 -4.48 14.62
CA LEU A 73 3.45 -4.62 15.75
C LEU A 73 2.83 -5.34 16.96
N ALA A 74 1.56 -5.04 17.26
CA ALA A 74 0.84 -5.67 18.36
C ALA A 74 0.44 -7.12 18.06
N SER A 75 0.51 -7.54 16.80
CA SER A 75 0.10 -8.88 16.34
C SER A 75 1.27 -9.87 16.22
N VAL A 76 2.50 -9.47 16.56
CA VAL A 76 3.64 -10.39 16.57
C VAL A 76 3.41 -11.48 17.60
N GLY A 77 3.47 -12.75 17.19
CA GLY A 77 3.17 -13.91 18.05
C GLY A 77 1.68 -14.07 18.40
N VAL A 78 0.78 -13.34 17.75
CA VAL A 78 -0.68 -13.44 17.94
C VAL A 78 -1.33 -13.99 16.69
N ALA A 79 -2.11 -15.06 16.82
CA ALA A 79 -2.90 -15.59 15.70
C ALA A 79 -4.03 -14.62 15.35
N LEU A 80 -4.01 -14.08 14.14
CA LEU A 80 -5.12 -13.28 13.59
C LEU A 80 -6.03 -14.16 12.75
N ASP A 81 -7.34 -13.90 12.82
CA ASP A 81 -8.27 -14.43 11.83
C ASP A 81 -8.18 -13.63 10.50
N GLU A 82 -8.84 -14.13 9.45
CA GLU A 82 -8.81 -13.52 8.12
C GLU A 82 -9.33 -12.07 8.13
N ALA A 83 -10.36 -11.77 8.90
CA ALA A 83 -10.95 -10.43 8.96
C ALA A 83 -9.99 -9.44 9.63
N GLN A 84 -9.32 -9.86 10.70
CA GLN A 84 -8.31 -9.07 11.41
C GLN A 84 -7.08 -8.82 10.54
N LEU A 85 -6.57 -9.85 9.85
CA LEU A 85 -5.46 -9.75 8.91
C LEU A 85 -5.80 -8.79 7.76
N ARG A 86 -6.98 -8.95 7.15
CA ARG A 86 -7.49 -8.06 6.10
C ARG A 86 -7.56 -6.61 6.57
N GLN A 87 -8.07 -6.37 7.79
CA GLN A 87 -8.17 -5.03 8.36
C GLN A 87 -6.79 -4.40 8.57
N MET A 88 -5.83 -5.15 9.10
CA MET A 88 -4.44 -4.68 9.28
C MET A 88 -3.82 -4.27 7.94
N HIS A 89 -3.90 -5.11 6.93
CA HIS A 89 -3.34 -4.83 5.60
C HIS A 89 -4.07 -3.68 4.89
N ARG A 90 -5.40 -3.59 5.04
CA ARG A 90 -6.20 -2.48 4.52
C ARG A 90 -5.70 -1.13 5.05
N LEU A 91 -5.34 -1.08 6.33
CA LEU A 91 -4.84 0.14 6.95
C LEU A 91 -3.35 0.36 6.62
N LYS A 92 -2.49 -0.63 6.91
CA LYS A 92 -1.03 -0.48 6.81
C LYS A 92 -0.57 -0.15 5.40
N THR A 93 -1.13 -0.79 4.40
CA THR A 93 -0.72 -0.68 3.00
C THR A 93 -1.83 -0.11 2.11
N GLY A 94 -3.04 -0.64 2.24
CA GLY A 94 -4.18 -0.30 1.38
C GLY A 94 -4.58 1.18 1.46
N ALA A 95 -4.52 1.79 2.63
CA ALA A 95 -4.96 3.16 2.85
C ALA A 95 -4.19 4.19 1.99
N LEU A 96 -2.86 4.08 1.91
CA LEU A 96 -2.04 4.97 1.08
C LEU A 96 -2.21 4.69 -0.42
N LEU A 97 -2.36 3.44 -0.83
CA LEU A 97 -2.65 3.09 -2.23
C LEU A 97 -4.01 3.64 -2.66
N GLN A 98 -5.04 3.44 -1.84
CA GLN A 98 -6.36 4.03 -2.06
C GLN A 98 -6.33 5.56 -2.13
N ALA A 99 -5.61 6.20 -1.20
CA ALA A 99 -5.48 7.64 -1.19
C ALA A 99 -4.78 8.16 -2.45
N SER A 100 -3.76 7.47 -2.96
CA SER A 100 -3.07 7.83 -4.19
C SER A 100 -4.03 7.84 -5.39
N VAL A 101 -4.87 6.82 -5.52
CA VAL A 101 -5.91 6.75 -6.56
C VAL A 101 -6.96 7.86 -6.37
N ALA A 102 -7.43 8.07 -5.13
CA ALA A 102 -8.42 9.09 -4.82
C ALA A 102 -7.89 10.52 -5.03
N MET A 103 -6.62 10.78 -4.72
CA MET A 103 -5.98 12.07 -4.99
C MET A 103 -5.86 12.33 -6.50
N GLY A 104 -5.48 11.33 -7.29
CA GLY A 104 -5.49 11.43 -8.75
C GLY A 104 -6.90 11.72 -9.28
N ALA A 105 -7.92 11.05 -8.78
CA ALA A 105 -9.32 11.31 -9.16
C ALA A 105 -9.79 12.73 -8.77
N ALA A 106 -9.35 13.24 -7.61
CA ALA A 106 -9.67 14.59 -7.14
C ALA A 106 -9.03 15.71 -8.01
N CYS A 107 -7.91 15.40 -8.66
CA CYS A 107 -7.28 16.31 -9.64
C CYS A 107 -7.94 16.26 -11.03
N GLY A 108 -8.71 15.21 -11.31
CA GLY A 108 -9.38 14.99 -12.58
C GLY A 108 -10.84 15.43 -12.58
N SER A 109 -11.57 14.94 -13.57
CA SER A 109 -12.99 15.25 -13.80
C SER A 109 -13.91 14.05 -13.56
N ALA A 110 -13.45 13.01 -12.83
CA ALA A 110 -14.28 11.86 -12.49
C ALA A 110 -15.51 12.30 -11.68
N ASP A 111 -16.69 11.88 -12.12
CA ASP A 111 -17.93 12.10 -11.38
C ASP A 111 -18.00 11.21 -10.12
N ALA A 112 -19.08 11.31 -9.34
CA ALA A 112 -19.24 10.55 -8.11
C ALA A 112 -19.24 9.02 -8.34
N ALA A 113 -19.77 8.55 -9.46
CA ALA A 113 -19.79 7.13 -9.82
C ALA A 113 -18.39 6.64 -10.18
N GLY A 114 -17.65 7.41 -10.98
CA GLY A 114 -16.26 7.16 -11.33
C GLY A 114 -15.34 7.17 -10.10
N GLN A 115 -15.51 8.14 -9.20
CA GLN A 115 -14.77 8.19 -7.93
C GLN A 115 -15.04 6.96 -7.06
N ALA A 116 -16.30 6.52 -6.95
CA ALA A 116 -16.66 5.31 -6.21
C ALA A 116 -16.06 4.04 -6.86
N ALA A 117 -16.02 3.97 -8.19
CA ALA A 117 -15.38 2.88 -8.92
C ALA A 117 -13.86 2.86 -8.69
N LEU A 118 -13.20 4.02 -8.77
CA LEU A 118 -11.77 4.15 -8.48
C LEU A 118 -11.43 3.81 -7.01
N ALA A 119 -12.33 4.13 -6.07
CA ALA A 119 -12.15 3.72 -4.68
C ALA A 119 -12.18 2.19 -4.52
N ARG A 120 -13.09 1.49 -5.23
CA ARG A 120 -13.10 0.01 -5.26
C ARG A 120 -11.85 -0.56 -5.91
N TYR A 121 -11.42 0.00 -7.05
CA TYR A 121 -10.16 -0.36 -7.69
C TYR A 121 -8.98 -0.26 -6.72
N GLY A 122 -8.81 0.89 -6.05
CA GLY A 122 -7.74 1.10 -5.09
C GLY A 122 -7.80 0.15 -3.88
N ALA A 123 -9.00 -0.22 -3.42
CA ALA A 123 -9.18 -1.15 -2.32
C ALA A 123 -8.74 -2.58 -2.71
N ALA A 124 -9.20 -3.07 -3.87
CA ALA A 124 -8.83 -4.40 -4.36
C ALA A 124 -7.33 -4.47 -4.65
N LEU A 125 -6.77 -3.46 -5.33
CA LEU A 125 -5.34 -3.40 -5.64
C LEU A 125 -4.47 -3.33 -4.38
N GLY A 126 -4.88 -2.55 -3.37
CA GLY A 126 -4.15 -2.44 -2.11
C GLY A 126 -4.09 -3.75 -1.34
N LEU A 127 -5.17 -4.53 -1.36
CA LEU A 127 -5.19 -5.86 -0.76
C LEU A 127 -4.38 -6.87 -1.58
N ALA A 128 -4.53 -6.85 -2.92
CA ALA A 128 -3.74 -7.69 -3.82
C ALA A 128 -2.24 -7.48 -3.64
N PHE A 129 -1.81 -6.22 -3.50
CA PHE A 129 -0.42 -5.87 -3.25
C PHE A 129 0.15 -6.62 -2.03
N GLN A 130 -0.61 -6.67 -0.93
CA GLN A 130 -0.16 -7.33 0.29
C GLN A 130 -0.19 -8.86 0.16
N VAL A 131 -1.24 -9.43 -0.45
CA VAL A 131 -1.30 -10.88 -0.68
C VAL A 131 -0.10 -11.34 -1.53
N VAL A 132 0.26 -10.56 -2.54
CA VAL A 132 1.44 -10.85 -3.39
C VAL A 132 2.74 -10.67 -2.62
N ASP A 133 2.85 -9.66 -1.73
CA ASP A 133 4.03 -9.48 -0.88
C ASP A 133 4.24 -10.70 0.04
N ASP A 134 3.17 -11.22 0.66
CA ASP A 134 3.20 -12.43 1.48
C ASP A 134 3.59 -13.69 0.66
N ILE A 135 3.14 -13.79 -0.60
CA ILE A 135 3.52 -14.88 -1.52
C ILE A 135 5.01 -14.79 -1.87
N LEU A 136 5.50 -13.58 -2.19
CA LEU A 136 6.89 -13.36 -2.56
C LEU A 136 7.85 -13.64 -1.39
N ASP A 137 7.45 -13.30 -0.16
CA ASP A 137 8.28 -13.55 1.03
C ASP A 137 8.61 -15.05 1.23
N VAL A 138 7.70 -15.94 0.82
CA VAL A 138 7.89 -17.40 0.95
C VAL A 138 8.38 -18.08 -0.32
N THR A 139 8.34 -17.42 -1.49
CA THR A 139 8.69 -18.03 -2.79
C THR A 139 9.97 -17.50 -3.41
N GLN A 140 10.44 -16.34 -2.98
CA GLN A 140 11.63 -15.69 -3.54
C GLN A 140 12.80 -15.70 -2.56
N ASP A 141 14.02 -15.60 -3.07
CA ASP A 141 15.22 -15.43 -2.26
C ASP A 141 15.50 -13.96 -1.93
N SER A 142 16.36 -13.73 -0.94
CA SER A 142 16.68 -12.38 -0.46
C SER A 142 17.36 -11.51 -1.52
N ALA A 143 18.09 -12.10 -2.47
CA ALA A 143 18.77 -11.34 -3.54
C ALA A 143 17.74 -10.76 -4.51
N THR A 144 16.74 -11.57 -4.90
CA THR A 144 15.64 -11.16 -5.77
C THR A 144 14.73 -10.12 -5.11
N LEU A 145 14.40 -10.32 -3.81
CA LEU A 145 13.56 -9.39 -3.06
C LEU A 145 14.25 -8.06 -2.72
N GLY A 146 15.59 -8.03 -2.69
CA GLY A 146 16.34 -6.87 -2.19
C GLY A 146 16.10 -6.54 -0.71
N LYS A 147 15.53 -7.50 0.05
CA LYS A 147 15.30 -7.51 1.50
C LYS A 147 15.47 -8.95 2.03
N THR A 148 15.49 -9.15 3.34
CA THR A 148 15.55 -10.50 3.94
C THR A 148 14.27 -11.27 3.62
N ALA A 149 14.38 -12.43 2.95
CA ALA A 149 13.27 -13.34 2.66
C ALA A 149 12.91 -14.20 3.88
N GLY A 150 11.65 -14.67 3.96
CA GLY A 150 11.16 -15.55 5.04
C GLY A 150 11.09 -14.87 6.41
N LYS A 151 11.16 -13.55 6.45
CA LYS A 151 11.20 -12.79 7.70
C LYS A 151 9.87 -12.85 8.46
N ASP A 152 8.76 -12.87 7.74
CA ASP A 152 7.44 -12.92 8.36
C ASP A 152 7.24 -14.24 9.12
N ALA A 153 7.67 -15.37 8.55
CA ALA A 153 7.68 -16.65 9.22
C ALA A 153 8.67 -16.69 10.41
N ALA A 154 9.86 -16.11 10.25
CA ALA A 154 10.87 -16.05 11.33
C ALA A 154 10.43 -15.15 12.50
N CYS A 155 9.55 -14.18 12.26
CA CYS A 155 8.98 -13.28 13.27
C CYS A 155 7.59 -13.72 13.75
N ASP A 156 7.11 -14.90 13.36
CA ASP A 156 5.78 -15.44 13.70
C ASP A 156 4.65 -14.45 13.39
N LYS A 157 4.75 -13.79 12.23
CA LYS A 157 3.74 -12.85 11.74
C LYS A 157 2.63 -13.57 10.97
N PRO A 158 1.37 -13.20 11.21
CA PRO A 158 0.25 -13.72 10.41
C PRO A 158 0.31 -13.19 8.97
N THR A 159 0.20 -14.10 7.99
CA THR A 159 0.19 -13.79 6.56
C THR A 159 -0.95 -14.51 5.85
N TYR A 160 -1.32 -14.07 4.64
CA TYR A 160 -2.29 -14.81 3.83
C TYR A 160 -1.80 -16.22 3.47
N VAL A 161 -0.50 -16.40 3.28
CA VAL A 161 0.05 -17.74 3.01
C VAL A 161 -0.02 -18.64 4.22
N SER A 162 0.26 -18.16 5.44
CA SER A 162 0.11 -18.95 6.66
C SER A 162 -1.34 -19.33 6.95
N LEU A 163 -2.29 -18.44 6.59
CA LEU A 163 -3.71 -18.62 6.85
C LEU A 163 -4.41 -19.51 5.81
N LEU A 164 -4.12 -19.30 4.53
CA LEU A 164 -4.84 -19.95 3.42
C LEU A 164 -4.04 -21.06 2.74
N GLY A 165 -2.73 -21.06 2.87
CA GLY A 165 -1.80 -21.82 2.05
C GLY A 165 -1.51 -21.10 0.71
N LEU A 166 -0.35 -21.44 0.10
CA LEU A 166 0.19 -20.74 -1.06
C LEU A 166 -0.77 -20.72 -2.27
N GLU A 167 -1.37 -21.86 -2.62
CA GLU A 167 -2.24 -21.95 -3.80
C GLU A 167 -3.51 -21.11 -3.65
N ARG A 168 -4.11 -21.11 -2.46
CA ARG A 168 -5.30 -20.29 -2.20
C ARG A 168 -4.96 -18.80 -2.12
N ALA A 169 -3.77 -18.45 -1.61
CA ALA A 169 -3.28 -17.08 -1.62
C ALA A 169 -3.10 -16.57 -3.05
N ARG A 170 -2.54 -17.39 -3.97
CA ARG A 170 -2.46 -17.06 -5.41
C ARG A 170 -3.83 -16.84 -6.03
N ALA A 171 -4.74 -17.79 -5.85
CA ALA A 171 -6.11 -17.65 -6.35
C ALA A 171 -6.81 -16.40 -5.80
N HIS A 172 -6.53 -16.02 -4.55
CA HIS A 172 -7.05 -14.79 -3.94
C HIS A 172 -6.48 -13.53 -4.58
N ALA A 173 -5.17 -13.51 -4.88
CA ALA A 173 -4.54 -12.39 -5.61
C ALA A 173 -5.16 -12.22 -7.01
N ASP A 174 -5.37 -13.32 -7.75
CA ASP A 174 -6.01 -13.29 -9.07
C ASP A 174 -7.45 -12.79 -9.00
N ALA A 175 -8.22 -13.22 -8.01
CA ALA A 175 -9.59 -12.74 -7.78
C ALA A 175 -9.62 -11.23 -7.51
N LEU A 176 -8.69 -10.72 -6.68
CA LEU A 176 -8.55 -9.30 -6.39
C LEU A 176 -8.16 -8.48 -7.64
N LEU A 177 -7.30 -9.01 -8.52
CA LEU A 177 -7.02 -8.41 -9.82
C LEU A 177 -8.31 -8.29 -10.65
N GLY A 178 -9.10 -9.37 -10.73
CA GLY A 178 -10.39 -9.35 -11.42
C GLY A 178 -11.34 -8.29 -10.86
N GLU A 179 -11.44 -8.17 -9.53
CA GLU A 179 -12.25 -7.13 -8.87
C GLU A 179 -11.75 -5.71 -9.21
N ALA A 180 -10.43 -5.50 -9.17
CA ALA A 180 -9.83 -4.21 -9.53
C ALA A 180 -10.14 -3.83 -10.98
N LEU A 181 -9.94 -4.73 -11.93
CA LEU A 181 -10.18 -4.48 -13.35
C LEU A 181 -11.67 -4.26 -13.65
N ALA A 182 -12.57 -5.02 -13.01
CA ALA A 182 -14.02 -4.80 -13.12
C ALA A 182 -14.44 -3.43 -12.57
N ALA A 183 -13.88 -3.03 -11.43
CA ALA A 183 -14.12 -1.70 -10.86
C ALA A 183 -13.60 -0.60 -11.80
N LEU A 184 -12.42 -0.78 -12.38
CA LEU A 184 -11.82 0.17 -13.32
C LEU A 184 -12.66 0.31 -14.61
N ALA A 185 -13.16 -0.79 -15.15
CA ALA A 185 -14.07 -0.79 -16.31
C ALA A 185 -15.38 -0.02 -16.03
N ALA A 186 -15.87 -0.07 -14.79
CA ALA A 186 -17.07 0.64 -14.36
C ALA A 186 -16.81 2.14 -14.01
N SER A 187 -15.58 2.63 -14.16
CA SER A 187 -15.23 4.01 -13.76
C SER A 187 -15.72 5.09 -14.72
N GLY A 188 -16.06 4.73 -15.97
CA GLY A 188 -16.44 5.67 -17.01
C GLY A 188 -15.28 6.56 -17.49
N LEU A 189 -14.05 6.30 -17.08
CA LEU A 189 -12.88 7.05 -17.52
C LEU A 189 -12.59 6.77 -19.01
N PRO A 190 -12.22 7.79 -19.80
CA PRO A 190 -11.95 7.63 -21.23
C PRO A 190 -10.68 6.81 -21.52
N ASP A 191 -9.72 6.79 -20.61
CA ASP A 191 -8.50 6.00 -20.73
C ASP A 191 -8.10 5.41 -19.37
N THR A 192 -8.07 4.09 -19.31
CA THR A 192 -7.73 3.31 -18.10
C THR A 192 -6.48 2.44 -18.28
N ARG A 193 -5.80 2.53 -19.45
CA ARG A 193 -4.69 1.63 -19.80
C ARG A 193 -3.55 1.64 -18.78
N ALA A 194 -3.18 2.82 -18.27
CA ALA A 194 -2.11 2.92 -17.27
C ALA A 194 -2.49 2.26 -15.94
N LEU A 195 -3.73 2.45 -15.48
CA LEU A 195 -4.22 1.81 -14.23
C LEU A 195 -4.39 0.30 -14.41
N HIS A 196 -4.83 -0.15 -15.58
CA HIS A 196 -4.91 -1.57 -15.92
C HIS A 196 -3.51 -2.22 -15.88
N ALA A 197 -2.54 -1.64 -16.58
CA ALA A 197 -1.16 -2.14 -16.58
C ALA A 197 -0.54 -2.14 -15.18
N LEU A 198 -0.84 -1.12 -14.36
CA LEU A 198 -0.40 -1.06 -12.96
C LEU A 198 -0.98 -2.21 -12.13
N ALA A 199 -2.27 -2.54 -12.29
CA ALA A 199 -2.90 -3.64 -11.58
C ALA A 199 -2.28 -4.99 -11.96
N GLU A 200 -2.07 -5.23 -13.26
CA GLU A 200 -1.38 -6.43 -13.74
C GLU A 200 0.06 -6.51 -13.22
N MET A 201 0.79 -5.39 -13.24
CA MET A 201 2.15 -5.34 -12.72
C MET A 201 2.21 -5.67 -11.23
N VAL A 202 1.28 -5.18 -10.42
CA VAL A 202 1.23 -5.44 -8.98
C VAL A 202 1.04 -6.93 -8.69
N VAL A 203 0.14 -7.60 -9.42
CA VAL A 203 -0.18 -9.01 -9.15
C VAL A 203 0.87 -9.95 -9.76
N ASN A 204 1.43 -9.60 -10.92
CA ASN A 204 2.38 -10.46 -11.65
C ASN A 204 3.85 -10.11 -11.37
N ARG A 205 4.15 -9.25 -10.40
CA ARG A 205 5.53 -8.90 -10.04
C ARG A 205 6.30 -10.09 -9.47
N SER A 206 7.61 -10.10 -9.67
CA SER A 206 8.54 -11.10 -9.14
C SER A 206 9.42 -10.58 -8.00
N ASN A 207 9.31 -9.29 -7.68
CA ASN A 207 10.10 -8.61 -6.64
C ASN A 207 9.34 -7.40 -6.07
#